data_64a647b4229260deebd260ad4b41f2b6
#
_entry.id   64a647b4229260deebd260ad4b41f2b6
#
_cell.length_a   1.000
_cell.length_b   1.000
_cell.length_c   1.000
_cell.angle_alpha   90.00
_cell.angle_beta   90.00
_cell.angle_gamma   90.00
#
_symmetry.space_group_name_H-M   'P 1'
#
loop_
_entity.id
_entity.type
_entity.pdbx_description
1 polymer ?
#
loop_
_entity_poly.entity_id
_entity_poly.type
_entity_poly.pdbx_seq_one_letter_code
_entity_poly.pdbx_strand_id
1 'polypeptide(L)'
;MRTRAVRMYGKNDLRLEEFELPAIKEDEILAKVVTNSVCMSDHKAALQGAEHKRVPKDIATRPVILGHEFCGEIVELGNIWQSRFKPGDRFSIQPALNYKGSLAAPGYSYRHIGGNATYIIIPPEVMELDCLLKYEGEAFFM
;
A
#
# COMPACT_ATOMS: atom_id res chain seq x y z
N MET A 1 -11.41 4.87 9.98
CA MET A 1 -10.48 5.90 9.43
C MET A 1 -10.80 6.15 7.97
N ARG A 2 -11.16 7.36 7.62
CA ARG A 2 -11.37 7.73 6.21
C ARG A 2 -10.04 7.95 5.51
N THR A 3 -9.93 7.47 4.29
CA THR A 3 -8.78 7.70 3.44
C THR A 3 -9.22 8.36 2.14
N ARG A 4 -8.31 9.13 1.55
CA ARG A 4 -8.46 9.67 0.21
C ARG A 4 -7.42 8.99 -0.65
N ALA A 5 -7.84 8.37 -1.74
CA ALA A 5 -6.93 7.60 -2.58
C ALA A 5 -7.30 7.70 -4.05
N VAL A 6 -6.29 7.52 -4.90
CA VAL A 6 -6.52 7.33 -6.33
C VAL A 6 -6.66 5.84 -6.58
N ARG A 7 -7.86 5.42 -7.00
CA ARG A 7 -8.22 4.01 -7.23
C ARG A 7 -8.30 3.74 -8.72
N MET A 8 -7.72 2.61 -9.13
CA MET A 8 -7.76 2.17 -10.52
C MET A 8 -8.89 1.15 -10.72
N TYR A 9 -9.79 1.47 -11.65
CA TYR A 9 -10.93 0.61 -12.02
C TYR A 9 -10.72 -0.12 -13.34
N GLY A 10 -9.79 0.32 -14.15
CA GLY A 10 -9.50 -0.26 -15.47
C GLY A 10 -8.39 0.53 -16.17
N LYS A 11 -8.18 0.26 -17.46
CA LYS A 11 -7.19 0.98 -18.27
C LYS A 11 -7.49 2.47 -18.27
N ASN A 12 -6.52 3.28 -17.86
CA ASN A 12 -6.64 4.74 -17.79
C ASN A 12 -7.85 5.24 -17.00
N ASP A 13 -8.42 4.40 -16.13
CA ASP A 13 -9.58 4.75 -15.30
C ASP A 13 -9.14 4.89 -13.85
N LEU A 14 -8.58 6.05 -13.54
CA LEU A 14 -8.11 6.42 -12.21
C LEU A 14 -9.08 7.43 -11.60
N ARG A 15 -9.57 7.15 -10.39
CA ARG A 15 -10.56 8.01 -9.73
C ARG A 15 -10.06 8.40 -8.34
N LEU A 16 -10.09 9.71 -8.06
CA LEU A 16 -9.83 10.20 -6.70
C LEU A 16 -11.10 10.04 -5.87
N GLU A 17 -11.02 9.24 -4.82
CA GLU A 17 -12.17 8.91 -3.99
C GLU A 17 -11.83 8.97 -2.51
N GLU A 18 -12.83 9.30 -1.69
CA GLU A 18 -12.76 9.15 -0.24
C GLU A 18 -13.62 7.96 0.17
N PHE A 19 -13.10 7.14 1.05
CA PHE A 19 -13.83 5.99 1.56
C PHE A 19 -13.34 5.59 2.95
N GLU A 20 -14.16 4.81 3.63
CA GLU A 20 -13.81 4.31 4.96
C GLU A 20 -12.96 3.06 4.84
N LEU A 21 -11.77 3.07 5.47
CA LEU A 21 -10.98 1.85 5.61
C LEU A 21 -11.66 0.94 6.64
N PRO A 22 -11.65 -0.38 6.43
CA PRO A 22 -12.14 -1.30 7.45
C PRO A 22 -11.27 -1.22 8.71
N ALA A 23 -11.78 -1.70 9.84
CA ALA A 23 -10.99 -1.83 11.05
C ALA A 23 -9.84 -2.82 10.81
N ILE A 24 -8.65 -2.49 11.32
CA ILE A 24 -7.50 -3.39 11.16
C ILE A 24 -7.70 -4.68 11.96
N LYS A 25 -7.15 -5.76 11.43
CA LYS A 25 -7.11 -7.06 12.11
C LYS A 25 -5.87 -7.15 12.98
N GLU A 26 -5.77 -8.23 13.76
CA GLU A 26 -4.65 -8.44 14.68
C GLU A 26 -3.27 -8.47 13.98
N ASP A 27 -3.24 -8.86 12.72
CA ASP A 27 -2.02 -8.99 11.91
C ASP A 27 -1.82 -7.86 10.90
N GLU A 28 -2.59 -6.78 11.03
CA GLU A 28 -2.53 -5.65 10.13
C GLU A 28 -2.03 -4.38 10.83
N ILE A 29 -1.61 -3.39 10.06
CA ILE A 29 -1.12 -2.11 10.55
C ILE A 29 -1.82 -0.98 9.81
N LEU A 30 -2.33 -0.01 10.54
CA LEU A 30 -2.85 1.24 9.97
C LEU A 30 -1.69 2.24 9.91
N ALA A 31 -1.48 2.83 8.75
CA ALA A 31 -0.39 3.77 8.54
C ALA A 31 -0.82 4.99 7.74
N LYS A 32 -0.07 6.07 7.88
CA LYS A 32 -0.23 7.31 7.11
C LYS A 32 0.89 7.39 6.09
N VAL A 33 0.54 7.63 4.83
CA VAL A 33 1.54 7.90 3.78
C VAL A 33 1.99 9.35 3.90
N VAL A 34 3.30 9.57 3.94
CA VAL A 34 3.89 10.91 4.05
C VAL A 34 4.51 11.34 2.72
N THR A 35 5.25 10.45 2.08
CA THR A 35 5.85 10.73 0.77
C THR A 35 5.56 9.58 -0.20
N ASN A 36 5.42 9.94 -1.47
CA ASN A 36 5.17 8.99 -2.55
C ASN A 36 5.86 9.51 -3.81
N SER A 37 6.55 8.65 -4.53
CA SER A 37 7.17 9.05 -5.79
C SER A 37 6.38 8.53 -6.99
N VAL A 38 6.45 9.28 -8.07
CA VAL A 38 5.84 8.89 -9.35
C VAL A 38 6.87 8.11 -10.15
N CYS A 39 6.53 6.88 -10.52
CA CYS A 39 7.40 5.98 -11.26
C CYS A 39 6.76 5.64 -12.61
N MET A 40 7.59 5.41 -13.63
CA MET A 40 7.09 4.97 -14.93
C MET A 40 6.32 3.65 -14.84
N SER A 41 6.61 2.83 -13.84
CA SER A 41 5.86 1.61 -13.58
C SER A 41 4.39 1.87 -13.25
N ASP A 42 4.09 2.99 -12.59
CA ASP A 42 2.71 3.37 -12.28
C ASP A 42 1.97 3.76 -13.56
N HIS A 43 2.63 4.49 -14.45
CA HIS A 43 2.07 4.85 -15.76
C HIS A 43 1.77 3.59 -16.57
N LYS A 44 2.70 2.65 -16.58
CA LYS A 44 2.54 1.38 -17.29
C LYS A 44 1.35 0.58 -16.72
N ALA A 45 1.21 0.54 -15.40
CA ALA A 45 0.08 -0.12 -14.75
C ALA A 45 -1.25 0.54 -15.13
N ALA A 46 -1.29 1.87 -15.17
CA ALA A 46 -2.48 2.61 -15.57
C ALA A 46 -2.88 2.31 -17.03
N LEU A 47 -1.91 2.20 -17.93
CA LEU A 47 -2.15 1.87 -19.33
C LEU A 47 -2.67 0.44 -19.52
N GLN A 48 -2.16 -0.51 -18.73
CA GLN A 48 -2.50 -1.92 -18.87
C GLN A 48 -3.75 -2.34 -18.08
N GLY A 49 -4.04 -1.64 -16.97
CA GLY A 49 -5.17 -1.98 -16.11
C GLY A 49 -5.13 -3.43 -15.67
N ALA A 50 -6.23 -4.15 -15.81
CA ALA A 50 -6.34 -5.56 -15.41
C ALA A 50 -5.45 -6.50 -16.23
N GLU A 51 -4.87 -6.06 -17.32
CA GLU A 51 -3.92 -6.85 -18.11
C GLU A 51 -2.51 -6.86 -17.52
N HIS A 52 -2.21 -5.93 -16.60
CA HIS A 52 -0.93 -5.90 -15.92
C HIS A 52 -0.76 -7.15 -15.03
N LYS A 53 0.42 -7.75 -15.09
CA LYS A 53 0.68 -9.03 -14.39
C LYS A 53 0.50 -8.98 -12.87
N ARG A 54 0.67 -7.80 -12.26
CA ARG A 54 0.52 -7.62 -10.81
C ARG A 54 -0.86 -7.12 -10.40
N VAL A 55 -1.73 -6.83 -11.35
CA VAL A 55 -3.05 -6.27 -11.09
C VAL A 55 -4.11 -7.36 -11.16
N PRO A 56 -5.02 -7.44 -10.18
CA PRO A 56 -6.12 -8.40 -10.21
C PRO A 56 -7.06 -8.14 -11.38
N LYS A 57 -7.74 -9.18 -11.84
CA LYS A 57 -8.63 -9.09 -13.01
C LYS A 57 -9.97 -8.44 -12.71
N ASP A 58 -10.36 -8.35 -11.44
CA ASP A 58 -11.67 -7.87 -10.97
C ASP A 58 -11.67 -6.41 -10.50
N ILE A 59 -10.71 -5.58 -10.95
CA ILE A 59 -10.58 -4.20 -10.48
C ILE A 59 -11.78 -3.32 -10.81
N ALA A 60 -12.59 -3.68 -11.81
CA ALA A 60 -13.80 -2.91 -12.11
C ALA A 60 -14.78 -2.87 -10.93
N THR A 61 -14.82 -3.92 -10.13
CA THR A 61 -15.67 -4.02 -8.94
C THR A 61 -14.88 -3.92 -7.64
N ARG A 62 -13.58 -4.23 -7.67
CA ARG A 62 -12.69 -4.21 -6.51
C ARG A 62 -11.43 -3.42 -6.86
N PRO A 63 -11.52 -2.09 -6.93
CA PRO A 63 -10.41 -1.25 -7.41
C PRO A 63 -9.20 -1.34 -6.49
N VAL A 64 -8.01 -1.14 -7.08
CA VAL A 64 -6.74 -1.15 -6.37
C VAL A 64 -6.15 0.26 -6.31
N ILE A 65 -5.23 0.47 -5.36
CA ILE A 65 -4.50 1.73 -5.21
C ILE A 65 -3.12 1.54 -5.82
N LEU A 66 -2.74 2.43 -6.74
CA LEU A 66 -1.42 2.43 -7.33
C LEU A 66 -0.41 3.20 -6.46
N GLY A 67 0.86 3.14 -6.82
CA GLY A 67 1.96 3.79 -6.11
C GLY A 67 2.71 2.79 -5.24
N HIS A 68 3.88 2.35 -5.70
CA HIS A 68 4.65 1.31 -5.02
C HIS A 68 5.91 1.85 -4.33
N GLU A 69 6.20 3.15 -4.45
CA GLU A 69 7.37 3.78 -3.83
C GLU A 69 6.90 4.86 -2.86
N PHE A 70 6.74 4.50 -1.59
CA PHE A 70 6.26 5.44 -0.58
C PHE A 70 6.85 5.16 0.79
N CYS A 71 6.79 6.18 1.63
CA CYS A 71 7.21 6.14 3.04
C CYS A 71 6.10 6.74 3.89
N GLY A 72 6.09 6.39 5.16
CA GLY A 72 5.06 6.91 6.05
C GLY A 72 5.33 6.71 7.52
N GLU A 73 4.27 6.86 8.31
CA GLU A 73 4.29 6.69 9.76
C GLU A 73 3.23 5.69 10.18
N ILE A 74 3.55 4.88 11.17
CA ILE A 74 2.62 3.95 11.80
C ILE A 74 1.61 4.75 12.63
N VAL A 75 0.32 4.45 12.46
CA VAL A 75 -0.77 5.04 13.24
C VAL A 75 -1.25 4.09 14.32
N GLU A 76 -1.53 2.85 13.95
CA GLU A 76 -2.06 1.82 14.87
C GLU A 76 -1.59 0.44 14.42
N LEU A 77 -1.32 -0.43 15.38
CA LEU A 77 -0.86 -1.79 15.10
C LEU A 77 -1.82 -2.82 15.67
N GLY A 78 -2.03 -3.89 14.89
CA GLY A 78 -2.62 -5.09 15.43
C GLY A 78 -1.72 -5.73 16.49
N ASN A 79 -2.31 -6.52 17.37
CA ASN A 79 -1.62 -7.08 18.56
C ASN A 79 -0.34 -7.85 18.22
N ILE A 80 -0.30 -8.51 17.08
CA ILE A 80 0.84 -9.36 16.68
C ILE A 80 2.11 -8.53 16.46
N TRP A 81 1.98 -7.28 16.00
CA TRP A 81 3.13 -6.47 15.62
C TRP A 81 3.57 -5.42 16.64
N GLN A 82 2.92 -5.36 17.79
CA GLN A 82 3.21 -4.34 18.82
C GLN A 82 4.61 -4.45 19.42
N SER A 83 5.25 -5.60 19.31
CA SER A 83 6.63 -5.78 19.77
C SER A 83 7.67 -5.31 18.77
N ARG A 84 7.29 -5.11 17.49
CA ARG A 84 8.21 -4.76 16.40
C ARG A 84 8.17 -3.29 16.03
N PHE A 85 7.01 -2.67 16.12
CA PHE A 85 6.76 -1.28 15.78
C PHE A 85 5.87 -0.63 16.83
N LYS A 86 5.86 0.70 16.85
CA LYS A 86 4.96 1.47 17.70
C LYS A 86 4.36 2.63 16.91
N PRO A 87 3.24 3.21 17.33
CA PRO A 87 2.69 4.41 16.71
C PRO A 87 3.73 5.52 16.64
N GLY A 88 3.81 6.20 15.49
CA GLY A 88 4.80 7.23 15.23
C GLY A 88 6.09 6.74 14.59
N ASP A 89 6.34 5.44 14.56
CA ASP A 89 7.51 4.90 13.86
C ASP A 89 7.41 5.19 12.37
N ARG A 90 8.54 5.53 11.77
CA ARG A 90 8.65 5.79 10.33
C ARG A 90 9.09 4.55 9.59
N PHE A 91 8.56 4.40 8.40
CA PHE A 91 8.85 3.24 7.57
C PHE A 91 9.02 3.60 6.11
N SER A 92 9.76 2.75 5.41
CA SER A 92 9.68 2.59 3.97
C SER A 92 9.24 1.17 3.67
N ILE A 93 8.84 0.89 2.43
CA ILE A 93 8.31 -0.42 2.07
C ILE A 93 9.07 -1.00 0.88
N GLN A 94 9.35 -2.31 0.95
CA GLN A 94 9.83 -3.08 -0.20
C GLN A 94 8.60 -3.70 -0.86
N PRO A 95 8.19 -3.22 -2.05
CA PRO A 95 6.93 -3.65 -2.65
C PRO A 95 6.98 -5.01 -3.33
N ALA A 96 8.16 -5.46 -3.77
CA ALA A 96 8.29 -6.73 -4.48
C ALA A 96 8.30 -7.90 -3.50
N LEU A 97 7.12 -8.27 -2.99
CA LEU A 97 6.98 -9.26 -1.94
C LEU A 97 7.33 -10.67 -2.37
N ASN A 98 6.87 -11.07 -3.53
CA ASN A 98 7.00 -12.44 -4.04
C ASN A 98 6.53 -13.48 -3.02
N TYR A 99 5.38 -13.21 -2.37
CA TYR A 99 4.86 -14.04 -1.30
C TYR A 99 4.29 -15.35 -1.86
N LYS A 100 4.92 -16.47 -1.49
CA LYS A 100 4.52 -17.81 -1.93
C LYS A 100 4.36 -17.91 -3.45
N GLY A 101 5.24 -17.25 -4.19
CA GLY A 101 5.22 -17.25 -5.66
C GLY A 101 4.21 -16.30 -6.29
N SER A 102 3.45 -15.55 -5.50
CA SER A 102 2.50 -14.56 -6.00
C SER A 102 3.21 -13.33 -6.54
N LEU A 103 2.65 -12.72 -7.58
CA LEU A 103 3.09 -11.43 -8.10
C LEU A 103 2.40 -10.25 -7.40
N ALA A 104 1.53 -10.50 -6.43
CA ALA A 104 0.85 -9.45 -5.69
C ALA A 104 1.85 -8.54 -4.98
N ALA A 105 1.64 -7.24 -5.07
CA ALA A 105 2.54 -6.24 -4.50
C ALA A 105 1.76 -4.98 -4.09
N PRO A 106 2.13 -4.36 -2.96
CA PRO A 106 1.59 -3.04 -2.60
C PRO A 106 1.80 -2.04 -3.72
N GLY A 107 0.76 -1.29 -4.04
CA GLY A 107 0.81 -0.32 -5.13
C GLY A 107 0.40 -0.86 -6.49
N TYR A 108 0.02 -2.14 -6.57
CA TYR A 108 -0.50 -2.77 -7.78
C TYR A 108 -1.70 -3.65 -7.51
N SER A 109 -1.70 -4.40 -6.41
CA SER A 109 -2.59 -5.55 -6.23
C SER A 109 -3.63 -5.39 -5.15
N TYR A 110 -3.49 -4.41 -4.27
CA TYR A 110 -4.27 -4.32 -3.05
C TYR A 110 -5.28 -3.18 -3.08
N ARG A 111 -6.37 -3.39 -2.36
CA ARG A 111 -7.47 -2.42 -2.26
C ARG A 111 -7.20 -1.32 -1.23
N HIS A 112 -6.36 -1.60 -0.23
CA HIS A 112 -6.18 -0.72 0.93
C HIS A 112 -4.74 -0.30 1.16
N ILE A 113 -3.83 -0.59 0.25
CA ILE A 113 -2.44 -0.14 0.34
C ILE A 113 -1.89 0.28 -1.02
N GLY A 114 -1.27 1.42 -1.03
CA GLY A 114 -0.58 2.02 -2.17
C GLY A 114 -0.19 3.44 -1.82
N GLY A 115 0.80 3.98 -2.52
CA GLY A 115 1.33 5.31 -2.23
C GLY A 115 0.37 6.45 -2.54
N ASN A 116 -0.57 6.23 -3.46
CA ASN A 116 -1.54 7.25 -3.86
C ASN A 116 -2.75 7.28 -2.90
N ALA A 117 -2.48 7.28 -1.59
CA ALA A 117 -3.49 7.32 -0.55
C ALA A 117 -2.98 8.09 0.66
N THR A 118 -3.89 8.65 1.45
CA THR A 118 -3.52 9.34 2.69
C THR A 118 -3.29 8.35 3.84
N TYR A 119 -4.18 7.37 3.99
CA TYR A 119 -4.05 6.30 4.98
C TYR A 119 -4.18 4.95 4.30
N ILE A 120 -3.46 3.98 4.82
CA ILE A 120 -3.37 2.64 4.25
C ILE A 120 -3.43 1.59 5.33
N ILE A 121 -3.76 0.35 4.93
CA ILE A 121 -3.66 -0.83 5.79
C ILE A 121 -2.54 -1.71 5.23
N ILE A 122 -1.51 -1.94 6.04
CA ILE A 122 -0.40 -2.80 5.67
C ILE A 122 -0.79 -4.24 5.95
N PRO A 123 -0.82 -5.11 4.93
CA PRO A 123 -1.25 -6.50 5.11
C PRO A 123 -0.16 -7.35 5.80
N PRO A 124 -0.52 -8.49 6.38
CA PRO A 124 0.42 -9.33 7.12
C PRO A 124 1.58 -9.85 6.27
N GLU A 125 1.40 -10.07 4.98
CA GLU A 125 2.46 -10.55 4.08
C GLU A 125 3.69 -9.65 4.10
N VAL A 126 3.47 -8.33 4.16
CA VAL A 126 4.56 -7.35 4.21
C VAL A 126 5.39 -7.55 5.46
N MET A 127 4.73 -7.81 6.59
CA MET A 127 5.38 -8.02 7.87
C MET A 127 6.09 -9.37 7.93
N GLU A 128 5.45 -10.42 7.44
CA GLU A 128 6.01 -11.77 7.44
C GLU A 128 7.29 -11.87 6.60
N LEU A 129 7.39 -11.08 5.55
CA LEU A 129 8.56 -11.06 4.66
C LEU A 129 9.60 -9.98 5.05
N ASP A 130 9.40 -9.32 6.19
CA ASP A 130 10.27 -8.21 6.63
C ASP A 130 10.43 -7.11 5.58
N CYS A 131 9.37 -6.84 4.83
CA CYS A 131 9.37 -5.83 3.78
C CYS A 131 8.95 -4.45 4.26
N LEU A 132 8.62 -4.28 5.53
CA LEU A 132 8.40 -2.99 6.16
C LEU A 132 9.70 -2.59 6.88
N LEU A 133 10.35 -1.56 6.37
CA LEU A 133 11.68 -1.15 6.81
C LEU A 133 11.57 0.08 7.71
N LYS A 134 11.90 -0.10 9.00
CA LYS A 134 11.91 0.99 9.97
C LYS A 134 13.17 1.83 9.78
N TYR A 135 13.04 3.15 9.88
CA TYR A 135 14.20 4.01 9.98
C TYR A 135 13.98 5.12 11.01
N GLU A 136 15.08 5.65 11.54
CA GLU A 136 15.06 6.56 12.69
C GLU A 136 15.41 8.02 12.34
N GLY A 137 15.66 8.31 11.06
CA GLY A 137 15.96 9.65 10.61
C GLY A 137 14.76 10.59 10.72
N GLU A 138 15.02 11.89 10.67
CA GLU A 138 13.99 12.92 10.73
C GLU A 138 13.36 13.19 9.35
N ALA A 139 14.05 12.83 8.27
CA ALA A 139 13.57 12.98 6.91
C ALA A 139 13.02 11.66 6.37
N PHE A 140 12.15 11.74 5.37
CA PHE A 140 11.64 10.56 4.66
C PHE A 140 12.37 10.40 3.33
N PHE A 141 12.86 9.18 3.08
CA PHE A 141 13.57 8.83 1.85
C PHE A 141 12.88 7.65 1.15
N MET A 142 13.05 7.63 -0.15
CA MET A 142 12.56 6.52 -0.98
C MET A 142 13.68 5.91 -1.81
#